data_086f824a3646ab0ecee742a94c0502cc
#
_entry.id   086f824a3646ab0ecee742a94c0502cc
#
_cell.length_a   1.000
_cell.length_b   1.000
_cell.length_c   1.000
_cell.angle_alpha   90.00
_cell.angle_beta   90.00
_cell.angle_gamma   90.00
#
_symmetry.space_group_name_H-M   'P 1'
#
loop_
_entity.id
_entity.type
_entity.pdbx_description
1 polymer ?
#
loop_
_entity_poly.entity_id
_entity_poly.type
_entity_poly.pdbx_seq_one_letter_code
_entity_poly.pdbx_strand_id
1 'polypeptide(L)'
;MLRCTRPGGPIFRCGNRSRDYAKRRGWVVTLETREVGSGAKSRPKREEILKAARRRDLDAIVVWRLDRWGRSLLDLIGTLQELNGLGVGFVSLSEALDMTTPSGRALAGMLAVFAEFERDILRERVRAGIAEARKAGKPHGRPPTVRYHLAEIRRLFSQGVSKRQIAVRLMVGRTSIRRLLGTGAVRPTRRPTRRRAATP
;
A
#
# COMPACT_ATOMS: atom_id res chain seq x y z
N MET A 1 -9.51 -21.53 -6.55
CA MET A 1 -10.53 -20.46 -6.47
C MET A 1 -11.57 -20.78 -7.50
N LEU A 2 -12.82 -20.71 -7.14
CA LEU A 2 -13.94 -20.88 -8.06
C LEU A 2 -14.70 -19.57 -8.16
N ARG A 3 -15.11 -19.27 -9.38
CA ARG A 3 -16.01 -18.20 -9.72
C ARG A 3 -17.35 -18.83 -10.07
N CYS A 4 -18.41 -18.45 -9.40
CA CYS A 4 -19.73 -19.01 -9.60
C CYS A 4 -20.69 -17.91 -10.08
N THR A 5 -21.43 -18.19 -11.14
CA THR A 5 -22.53 -17.34 -11.65
C THR A 5 -23.80 -18.18 -11.75
N ARG A 6 -24.94 -17.54 -11.96
CA ARG A 6 -26.19 -18.19 -12.35
C ARG A 6 -26.05 -18.92 -13.70
N PRO A 7 -26.87 -19.91 -14.01
CA PRO A 7 -26.63 -20.83 -15.13
C PRO A 7 -26.44 -20.13 -16.49
N GLY A 8 -25.35 -20.43 -17.20
CA GLY A 8 -25.09 -19.97 -18.58
C GLY A 8 -23.67 -19.63 -19.01
N GLY A 9 -22.62 -19.73 -18.14
CA GLY A 9 -21.24 -19.36 -18.48
C GLY A 9 -20.21 -20.50 -18.52
N PRO A 10 -19.01 -20.33 -19.15
CA PRO A 10 -18.01 -21.38 -19.39
C PRO A 10 -17.24 -21.84 -18.16
N ILE A 11 -16.77 -23.09 -18.19
CA ILE A 11 -16.19 -23.88 -17.06
C ILE A 11 -14.67 -23.93 -17.11
N PHE A 12 -13.97 -23.77 -15.96
CA PHE A 12 -12.54 -24.03 -15.76
C PHE A 12 -12.26 -24.87 -14.48
N ARG A 13 -11.13 -25.61 -14.42
CA ARG A 13 -10.87 -26.68 -13.43
C ARG A 13 -10.25 -26.25 -12.09
N CYS A 14 -10.82 -26.67 -10.95
CA CYS A 14 -10.30 -26.67 -9.56
C CYS A 14 -10.43 -28.04 -8.89
N GLY A 15 -9.74 -28.20 -7.74
CA GLY A 15 -9.77 -29.49 -7.04
C GLY A 15 -11.19 -30.00 -6.77
N ASN A 16 -11.38 -31.30 -6.82
CA ASN A 16 -12.70 -31.95 -6.76
C ASN A 16 -13.65 -31.41 -5.67
N ARG A 17 -13.13 -31.10 -4.47
CA ARG A 17 -13.93 -30.64 -3.32
C ARG A 17 -14.65 -29.29 -3.54
N SER A 18 -14.00 -28.34 -4.24
CA SER A 18 -14.63 -27.03 -4.51
C SER A 18 -15.73 -27.14 -5.56
N ARG A 19 -15.55 -28.03 -6.54
CA ARG A 19 -16.60 -28.34 -7.53
C ARG A 19 -17.78 -29.06 -6.90
N ASP A 20 -17.51 -30.04 -6.04
CA ASP A 20 -18.54 -30.79 -5.33
C ASP A 20 -19.37 -29.85 -4.43
N TYR A 21 -18.71 -28.85 -3.80
CA TYR A 21 -19.39 -27.83 -3.05
C TYR A 21 -20.29 -26.97 -3.95
N ALA A 22 -19.77 -26.43 -5.05
CA ALA A 22 -20.53 -25.63 -6.00
C ALA A 22 -21.72 -26.43 -6.59
N LYS A 23 -21.50 -27.71 -6.94
CA LYS A 23 -22.54 -28.62 -7.45
C LYS A 23 -23.65 -28.83 -6.42
N ARG A 24 -23.30 -29.07 -5.14
CA ARG A 24 -24.30 -29.24 -4.06
C ARG A 24 -25.12 -27.97 -3.83
N ARG A 25 -24.56 -26.79 -4.12
CA ARG A 25 -25.24 -25.51 -4.02
C ARG A 25 -26.02 -25.12 -5.28
N GLY A 26 -25.99 -25.95 -6.32
CA GLY A 26 -26.59 -25.64 -7.63
C GLY A 26 -25.87 -24.48 -8.36
N TRP A 27 -24.63 -24.23 -8.04
CA TRP A 27 -23.85 -23.13 -8.64
C TRP A 27 -23.14 -23.59 -9.90
N VAL A 28 -23.12 -22.73 -10.91
CA VAL A 28 -22.35 -22.94 -12.13
C VAL A 28 -20.95 -22.35 -11.98
N VAL A 29 -19.94 -23.17 -12.19
CA VAL A 29 -18.54 -22.75 -12.13
C VAL A 29 -18.18 -22.10 -13.46
N THR A 30 -17.95 -20.78 -13.47
CA THR A 30 -17.61 -20.00 -14.67
C THR A 30 -16.12 -19.81 -14.88
N LEU A 31 -15.36 -19.72 -13.79
CA LEU A 31 -13.90 -19.58 -13.83
C LEU A 31 -13.27 -20.38 -12.72
N GLU A 32 -12.23 -21.11 -13.07
CA GLU A 32 -11.43 -21.82 -12.10
C GLU A 32 -9.96 -21.47 -12.27
N THR A 33 -9.33 -21.01 -11.19
CA THR A 33 -7.92 -20.66 -11.24
C THR A 33 -7.14 -21.43 -10.17
N ARG A 34 -5.97 -21.93 -10.55
CA ARG A 34 -5.00 -22.50 -9.63
C ARG A 34 -3.81 -21.57 -9.53
N GLU A 35 -3.58 -21.02 -8.36
CA GLU A 35 -2.42 -20.19 -8.09
C GLU A 35 -1.47 -20.96 -7.17
N VAL A 36 -0.26 -21.21 -7.66
CA VAL A 36 0.81 -21.87 -6.92
C VAL A 36 1.82 -20.80 -6.55
N GLY A 37 1.86 -20.38 -5.29
CA GLY A 37 2.82 -19.35 -4.84
C GLY A 37 2.79 -19.13 -3.33
N SER A 38 3.92 -18.65 -2.79
CA SER A 38 4.02 -18.17 -1.42
C SER A 38 3.40 -16.77 -1.29
N GLY A 39 2.87 -16.43 -0.10
CA GLY A 39 2.08 -15.23 0.17
C GLY A 39 2.70 -13.87 -0.16
N ALA A 40 4.01 -13.81 -0.47
CA ALA A 40 4.75 -12.56 -0.69
C ALA A 40 4.76 -12.06 -2.16
N LYS A 41 4.39 -12.89 -3.14
CA LYS A 41 4.44 -12.52 -4.57
C LYS A 41 3.13 -11.93 -5.07
N SER A 42 3.21 -11.14 -6.16
CA SER A 42 2.05 -10.65 -6.90
C SER A 42 1.09 -11.79 -7.25
N ARG A 43 -0.22 -11.58 -7.05
CA ARG A 43 -1.28 -12.57 -7.32
C ARG A 43 -2.19 -12.06 -8.46
N PRO A 44 -1.73 -12.15 -9.72
CA PRO A 44 -2.47 -11.61 -10.85
C PRO A 44 -3.85 -12.22 -11.01
N LYS A 45 -3.99 -13.53 -10.76
CA LYS A 45 -5.26 -14.24 -10.88
C LYS A 45 -6.29 -13.81 -9.83
N ARG A 46 -5.84 -13.54 -8.58
CA ARG A 46 -6.71 -12.95 -7.55
C ARG A 46 -7.21 -11.57 -7.98
N GLU A 47 -6.32 -10.75 -8.54
CA GLU A 47 -6.70 -9.41 -8.99
C GLU A 47 -7.69 -9.44 -10.16
N GLU A 48 -7.55 -10.38 -11.08
CA GLU A 48 -8.53 -10.62 -12.14
C GLU A 48 -9.91 -10.98 -11.59
N ILE A 49 -9.96 -11.86 -10.56
CA ILE A 49 -11.22 -12.23 -9.91
C ILE A 49 -11.84 -11.02 -9.20
N LEU A 50 -11.05 -10.20 -8.52
CA LEU A 50 -11.54 -8.98 -7.87
C LEU A 50 -12.06 -7.96 -8.89
N LYS A 51 -11.38 -7.78 -10.02
CA LYS A 51 -11.88 -6.95 -11.12
C LYS A 51 -13.22 -7.44 -11.66
N ALA A 52 -13.39 -8.75 -11.79
CA ALA A 52 -14.65 -9.34 -12.20
C ALA A 52 -15.75 -9.18 -11.14
N ALA A 53 -15.41 -9.28 -9.84
CA ALA A 53 -16.34 -8.99 -8.76
C ALA A 53 -16.83 -7.54 -8.81
N ARG A 54 -15.92 -6.58 -8.99
CA ARG A 54 -16.25 -5.15 -9.16
C ARG A 54 -17.16 -4.87 -10.34
N ARG A 55 -17.04 -5.65 -11.43
CA ARG A 55 -17.92 -5.59 -12.59
C ARG A 55 -19.24 -6.36 -12.42
N ARG A 56 -19.42 -7.02 -11.28
CA ARG A 56 -20.57 -7.90 -11.01
C ARG A 56 -20.71 -9.06 -12.01
N ASP A 57 -19.59 -9.52 -12.58
CA ASP A 57 -19.57 -10.66 -13.50
C ASP A 57 -19.62 -12.02 -12.75
N LEU A 58 -19.77 -12.01 -11.40
CA LEU A 58 -19.79 -13.19 -10.57
C LEU A 58 -20.62 -12.96 -9.31
N ASP A 59 -21.29 -14.01 -8.83
CA ASP A 59 -22.14 -13.98 -7.63
C ASP A 59 -21.40 -14.48 -6.39
N ALA A 60 -20.42 -15.39 -6.54
CA ALA A 60 -19.67 -15.93 -5.43
C ALA A 60 -18.25 -16.38 -5.82
N ILE A 61 -17.35 -16.34 -4.84
CA ILE A 61 -15.97 -16.82 -4.92
C ILE A 61 -15.82 -17.96 -3.91
N VAL A 62 -15.34 -19.12 -4.38
CA VAL A 62 -15.03 -20.26 -3.52
C VAL A 62 -13.53 -20.48 -3.49
N VAL A 63 -12.95 -20.50 -2.30
CA VAL A 63 -11.53 -20.80 -2.09
C VAL A 63 -11.35 -22.04 -1.23
N TRP A 64 -10.22 -22.71 -1.38
CA TRP A 64 -9.90 -23.85 -0.53
C TRP A 64 -9.50 -23.41 0.87
N ARG A 65 -8.62 -22.37 0.98
CA ARG A 65 -8.07 -21.87 2.25
C ARG A 65 -7.91 -20.34 2.20
N LEU A 66 -8.14 -19.70 3.34
CA LEU A 66 -8.00 -18.23 3.48
C LEU A 66 -6.54 -17.77 3.31
N ASP A 67 -5.55 -18.56 3.78
CA ASP A 67 -4.13 -18.25 3.64
C ASP A 67 -3.66 -18.22 2.17
N ARG A 68 -4.42 -18.84 1.29
CA ARG A 68 -4.20 -18.79 -0.16
C ARG A 68 -4.87 -17.59 -0.82
N TRP A 69 -5.77 -16.94 -0.14
CA TRP A 69 -6.46 -15.75 -0.64
C TRP A 69 -5.80 -14.45 -0.18
N GLY A 70 -5.63 -14.24 1.13
CA GLY A 70 -5.02 -13.05 1.73
C GLY A 70 -3.50 -13.11 1.82
N ARG A 71 -2.83 -11.94 1.77
CA ARG A 71 -1.38 -11.78 2.06
C ARG A 71 -1.14 -11.53 3.54
N SER A 72 -2.10 -10.94 4.19
CA SER A 72 -2.15 -10.63 5.61
C SER A 72 -3.59 -10.68 6.08
N LEU A 73 -3.81 -10.70 7.39
CA LEU A 73 -5.16 -10.64 7.95
C LEU A 73 -5.90 -9.37 7.50
N LEU A 74 -5.22 -8.22 7.49
CA LEU A 74 -5.79 -6.95 7.04
C LEU A 74 -6.18 -6.96 5.56
N ASP A 75 -5.34 -7.52 4.68
CA ASP A 75 -5.64 -7.67 3.25
C ASP A 75 -6.83 -8.62 3.02
N LEU A 76 -6.88 -9.70 3.79
CA LEU A 76 -8.00 -10.63 3.75
C LEU A 76 -9.31 -9.92 4.13
N ILE A 77 -9.34 -9.28 5.28
CA ILE A 77 -10.55 -8.62 5.81
C ILE A 77 -11.00 -7.49 4.90
N GLY A 78 -10.08 -6.64 4.43
CA GLY A 78 -10.41 -5.58 3.47
C GLY A 78 -11.06 -6.14 2.21
N THR A 79 -10.55 -7.27 1.71
CA THR A 79 -11.16 -7.93 0.55
C THR A 79 -12.54 -8.54 0.86
N LEU A 80 -12.72 -9.14 2.03
CA LEU A 80 -14.02 -9.70 2.44
C LEU A 80 -15.06 -8.58 2.60
N GLN A 81 -14.69 -7.44 3.17
CA GLN A 81 -15.57 -6.27 3.28
C GLN A 81 -15.93 -5.72 1.90
N GLU A 82 -14.97 -5.62 0.98
CA GLU A 82 -15.21 -5.18 -0.40
C GLU A 82 -16.21 -6.12 -1.09
N LEU A 83 -15.99 -7.43 -1.04
CA LEU A 83 -16.87 -8.41 -1.65
C LEU A 83 -18.29 -8.38 -1.05
N ASN A 84 -18.39 -8.23 0.26
CA ASN A 84 -19.69 -8.08 0.92
C ASN A 84 -20.42 -6.81 0.47
N GLY A 85 -19.73 -5.68 0.34
CA GLY A 85 -20.29 -4.43 -0.18
C GLY A 85 -20.74 -4.53 -1.64
N LEU A 86 -20.07 -5.37 -2.45
CA LEU A 86 -20.46 -5.65 -3.83
C LEU A 86 -21.60 -6.67 -3.96
N GLY A 87 -22.02 -7.29 -2.85
CA GLY A 87 -23.02 -8.37 -2.84
C GLY A 87 -22.48 -9.70 -3.36
N VAL A 88 -21.14 -9.86 -3.45
CA VAL A 88 -20.47 -11.09 -3.91
C VAL A 88 -20.22 -12.01 -2.72
N GLY A 89 -20.73 -13.23 -2.79
CA GLY A 89 -20.51 -14.26 -1.78
C GLY A 89 -19.05 -14.72 -1.75
N PHE A 90 -18.56 -15.04 -0.56
CA PHE A 90 -17.23 -15.63 -0.39
C PHE A 90 -17.29 -16.85 0.50
N VAL A 91 -16.69 -17.95 0.04
CA VAL A 91 -16.70 -19.23 0.78
C VAL A 91 -15.28 -19.77 0.86
N SER A 92 -14.84 -20.09 2.08
CA SER A 92 -13.63 -20.87 2.34
C SER A 92 -13.99 -22.24 2.88
N LEU A 93 -13.51 -23.29 2.21
CA LEU A 93 -13.91 -24.68 2.53
C LEU A 93 -13.14 -25.26 3.71
N SER A 94 -11.90 -24.83 3.93
CA SER A 94 -11.05 -25.34 5.00
C SER A 94 -11.44 -24.75 6.35
N GLU A 95 -11.73 -23.46 6.39
CA GLU A 95 -12.08 -22.74 7.61
C GLU A 95 -13.60 -22.66 7.84
N ALA A 96 -14.42 -23.32 7.00
CA ALA A 96 -15.88 -23.30 7.07
C ALA A 96 -16.49 -21.87 7.10
N LEU A 97 -15.81 -20.91 6.50
CA LEU A 97 -16.32 -19.54 6.37
C LEU A 97 -17.22 -19.45 5.13
N ASP A 98 -18.50 -19.13 5.33
CA ASP A 98 -19.48 -18.99 4.25
C ASP A 98 -20.23 -17.65 4.37
N MET A 99 -19.77 -16.62 3.69
CA MET A 99 -20.39 -15.29 3.71
C MET A 99 -21.71 -15.22 2.91
N THR A 100 -22.13 -16.29 2.27
CA THR A 100 -23.47 -16.34 1.67
C THR A 100 -24.55 -16.54 2.74
N THR A 101 -24.16 -16.99 3.95
CA THR A 101 -25.04 -17.18 5.10
C THR A 101 -25.00 -15.97 6.04
N PRO A 102 -26.09 -15.69 6.79
CA PRO A 102 -26.09 -14.62 7.81
C PRO A 102 -25.00 -14.81 8.87
N SER A 103 -24.79 -16.03 9.35
CA SER A 103 -23.77 -16.37 10.36
C SER A 103 -22.35 -16.14 9.85
N GLY A 104 -22.07 -16.51 8.60
CA GLY A 104 -20.75 -16.27 7.99
C GLY A 104 -20.47 -14.78 7.78
N ARG A 105 -21.48 -13.99 7.41
CA ARG A 105 -21.34 -12.52 7.34
C ARG A 105 -21.09 -11.90 8.72
N ALA A 106 -21.79 -12.37 9.76
CA ALA A 106 -21.55 -11.92 11.12
C ALA A 106 -20.11 -12.23 11.59
N LEU A 107 -19.63 -13.45 11.32
CA LEU A 107 -18.24 -13.84 11.61
C LEU A 107 -17.23 -12.97 10.86
N ALA A 108 -17.43 -12.71 9.58
CA ALA A 108 -16.58 -11.81 8.81
C ALA A 108 -16.57 -10.38 9.37
N GLY A 109 -17.72 -9.89 9.85
CA GLY A 109 -17.83 -8.61 10.55
C GLY A 109 -17.04 -8.56 11.85
N MET A 110 -17.10 -9.60 12.66
CA MET A 110 -16.28 -9.71 13.89
C MET A 110 -14.79 -9.70 13.57
N LEU A 111 -14.35 -10.45 12.58
CA LEU A 111 -12.95 -10.45 12.13
C LEU A 111 -12.48 -9.07 11.68
N ALA A 112 -13.37 -8.28 11.03
CA ALA A 112 -13.08 -6.92 10.63
C ALA A 112 -12.83 -6.00 11.83
N VAL A 113 -13.68 -6.07 12.85
CA VAL A 113 -13.49 -5.30 14.10
C VAL A 113 -12.19 -5.67 14.80
N PHE A 114 -11.86 -6.95 14.88
CA PHE A 114 -10.58 -7.38 15.47
C PHE A 114 -9.37 -6.86 14.70
N ALA A 115 -9.42 -6.82 13.36
CA ALA A 115 -8.32 -6.29 12.57
C ALA A 115 -8.15 -4.77 12.71
N GLU A 116 -9.24 -4.02 12.86
CA GLU A 116 -9.16 -2.59 13.20
C GLU A 116 -8.53 -2.38 14.57
N PHE A 117 -8.94 -3.15 15.55
CA PHE A 117 -8.36 -3.12 16.90
C PHE A 117 -6.86 -3.42 16.90
N GLU A 118 -6.43 -4.49 16.22
CA GLU A 118 -4.99 -4.79 16.07
C GLU A 118 -4.22 -3.64 15.41
N ARG A 119 -4.80 -3.03 14.38
CA ARG A 119 -4.20 -1.88 13.69
C ARG A 119 -4.02 -0.69 14.62
N ASP A 120 -5.00 -0.42 15.44
CA ASP A 120 -4.95 0.72 16.35
C ASP A 120 -3.95 0.49 17.48
N ILE A 121 -3.87 -0.71 18.04
CA ILE A 121 -2.82 -1.08 19.00
C ILE A 121 -1.43 -0.92 18.38
N LEU A 122 -1.23 -1.38 17.14
CA LEU A 122 0.05 -1.22 16.46
C LEU A 122 0.41 0.25 16.25
N ARG A 123 -0.57 1.09 15.87
CA ARG A 123 -0.37 2.54 15.72
C ARG A 123 0.00 3.20 17.04
N GLU A 124 -0.66 2.82 18.13
CA GLU A 124 -0.34 3.34 19.46
C GLU A 124 1.06 2.95 19.89
N ARG A 125 1.45 1.69 19.72
CA ARG A 125 2.82 1.22 20.01
C ARG A 125 3.87 1.98 19.21
N VAL A 126 3.65 2.18 17.91
CA VAL A 126 4.55 2.95 17.05
C VAL A 126 4.63 4.40 17.52
N ARG A 127 3.51 5.05 17.84
CA ARG A 127 3.49 6.43 18.35
C ARG A 127 4.24 6.54 19.70
N ALA A 128 4.01 5.61 20.60
CA ALA A 128 4.70 5.56 21.89
C ALA A 128 6.22 5.38 21.71
N GLY A 129 6.64 4.44 20.82
CA GLY A 129 8.05 4.24 20.52
C GLY A 129 8.72 5.47 19.88
N ILE A 130 8.01 6.19 19.00
CA ILE A 130 8.50 7.44 18.42
C ILE A 130 8.63 8.52 19.50
N ALA A 131 7.63 8.64 20.38
CA ALA A 131 7.66 9.62 21.47
C ALA A 131 8.85 9.37 22.42
N GLU A 132 9.10 8.12 22.76
CA GLU A 132 10.22 7.72 23.62
C GLU A 132 11.57 7.96 22.92
N ALA A 133 11.70 7.61 21.65
CA ALA A 133 12.90 7.91 20.87
C ALA A 133 13.18 9.43 20.78
N ARG A 134 12.13 10.26 20.66
CA ARG A 134 12.26 11.72 20.68
C ARG A 134 12.70 12.26 22.05
N LYS A 135 12.15 11.74 23.15
CA LYS A 135 12.61 12.08 24.51
C LYS A 135 14.08 11.71 24.73
N ALA A 136 14.50 10.57 24.20
CA ALA A 136 15.89 10.13 24.22
C ALA A 136 16.81 10.90 23.22
N GLY A 137 16.32 11.96 22.57
CA GLY A 137 17.11 12.76 21.62
C GLY A 137 17.47 12.05 20.32
N LYS A 138 16.91 10.86 20.04
CA LYS A 138 17.19 10.11 18.81
C LYS A 138 16.52 10.79 17.61
N PRO A 139 17.26 11.04 16.51
CA PRO A 139 16.69 11.64 15.31
C PRO A 139 15.64 10.70 14.72
N HIS A 140 14.46 11.24 14.43
CA HIS A 140 13.38 10.52 13.78
C HIS A 140 13.13 11.10 12.39
N GLY A 141 13.04 10.22 11.38
CA GLY A 141 12.79 10.58 10.00
C GLY A 141 14.02 10.40 9.09
N ARG A 142 13.89 10.86 7.85
CA ARG A 142 14.98 10.76 6.87
C ARG A 142 16.20 11.56 7.35
N PRO A 143 17.41 10.96 7.38
CA PRO A 143 18.63 11.67 7.74
C PRO A 143 18.79 12.94 6.88
N PRO A 144 19.18 14.06 7.47
CA PRO A 144 19.37 15.31 6.73
C PRO A 144 20.64 15.25 5.90
N THR A 145 20.58 14.68 4.70
CA THR A 145 21.70 14.52 3.76
C THR A 145 22.42 15.84 3.47
N VAL A 146 21.72 16.96 3.53
CA VAL A 146 22.29 18.32 3.35
C VAL A 146 23.35 18.67 4.39
N ARG A 147 23.31 18.07 5.58
CA ARG A 147 24.33 18.32 6.62
C ARG A 147 25.72 17.86 6.22
N TYR A 148 25.82 16.82 5.42
CA TYR A 148 27.12 16.33 4.91
C TYR A 148 27.80 17.34 3.96
N HIS A 149 27.01 18.21 3.32
CA HIS A 149 27.47 19.23 2.39
C HIS A 149 27.51 20.64 3.01
N LEU A 150 27.38 20.77 4.35
CA LEU A 150 27.24 22.06 5.02
C LEU A 150 28.42 23.01 4.73
N ALA A 151 29.64 22.53 4.87
CA ALA A 151 30.85 23.32 4.63
C ALA A 151 30.92 23.79 3.16
N GLU A 152 30.68 22.89 2.23
CA GLU A 152 30.69 23.14 0.79
C GLU A 152 29.59 24.13 0.37
N ILE A 153 28.38 23.95 0.93
CA ILE A 153 27.26 24.87 0.68
C ILE A 153 27.59 26.30 1.15
N ARG A 154 28.20 26.43 2.34
CA ARG A 154 28.62 27.73 2.88
C ARG A 154 29.73 28.35 2.01
N ARG A 155 30.72 27.58 1.61
CA ARG A 155 31.81 28.01 0.72
C ARG A 155 31.28 28.51 -0.61
N LEU A 156 30.46 27.74 -1.30
CA LEU A 156 29.89 28.13 -2.59
C LEU A 156 28.99 29.35 -2.46
N PHE A 157 28.24 29.46 -1.38
CA PHE A 157 27.37 30.60 -1.13
C PHE A 157 28.16 31.90 -0.86
N SER A 158 29.28 31.84 -0.10
CA SER A 158 30.17 32.98 0.11
C SER A 158 30.89 33.43 -1.17
N GLN A 159 31.14 32.52 -2.11
CA GLN A 159 31.67 32.80 -3.44
C GLN A 159 30.60 33.43 -4.40
N GLY A 160 29.38 33.68 -3.92
CA GLY A 160 28.32 34.32 -4.70
C GLY A 160 27.54 33.35 -5.62
N VAL A 161 27.73 32.01 -5.46
CA VAL A 161 26.98 31.01 -6.23
C VAL A 161 25.53 30.99 -5.78
N SER A 162 24.59 31.03 -6.71
CA SER A 162 23.17 31.04 -6.38
C SER A 162 22.71 29.74 -5.71
N LYS A 163 21.70 29.82 -4.82
CA LYS A 163 21.13 28.64 -4.14
C LYS A 163 20.63 27.57 -5.13
N ARG A 164 20.20 27.99 -6.33
CA ARG A 164 19.76 27.09 -7.40
C ARG A 164 20.94 26.30 -7.98
N GLN A 165 22.03 26.99 -8.28
CA GLN A 165 23.25 26.37 -8.82
C GLN A 165 23.90 25.44 -7.80
N ILE A 166 23.92 25.83 -6.51
CA ILE A 166 24.40 24.96 -5.42
C ILE A 166 23.54 23.69 -5.32
N ALA A 167 22.20 23.82 -5.43
CA ALA A 167 21.27 22.68 -5.39
C ALA A 167 21.55 21.66 -6.51
N VAL A 168 21.76 22.15 -7.73
CA VAL A 168 22.07 21.30 -8.89
C VAL A 168 23.46 20.67 -8.73
N ARG A 169 24.47 21.46 -8.33
CA ARG A 169 25.86 21.00 -8.23
C ARG A 169 26.07 19.90 -7.18
N LEU A 170 25.35 20.01 -6.05
CA LEU A 170 25.47 19.06 -4.92
C LEU A 170 24.33 18.03 -4.89
N MET A 171 23.47 18.01 -5.90
CA MET A 171 22.33 17.10 -5.98
C MET A 171 21.42 17.13 -4.72
N VAL A 172 21.26 18.30 -4.09
CA VAL A 172 20.47 18.49 -2.86
C VAL A 172 19.27 19.43 -3.10
N GLY A 173 18.20 19.24 -2.35
CA GLY A 173 16.99 20.04 -2.51
C GLY A 173 17.23 21.53 -2.19
N ARG A 174 16.80 22.43 -3.09
CA ARG A 174 16.90 23.91 -2.90
C ARG A 174 16.27 24.38 -1.60
N THR A 175 15.14 23.79 -1.20
CA THR A 175 14.45 24.11 0.06
C THR A 175 15.31 23.77 1.28
N SER A 176 16.06 22.68 1.23
CA SER A 176 16.97 22.27 2.28
C SER A 176 18.15 23.23 2.41
N ILE A 177 18.73 23.70 1.28
CA ILE A 177 19.78 24.73 1.26
C ILE A 177 19.24 26.04 1.85
N ARG A 178 18.02 26.45 1.46
CA ARG A 178 17.39 27.67 1.98
C ARG A 178 17.19 27.59 3.49
N ARG A 179 16.72 26.46 4.01
CA ARG A 179 16.54 26.24 5.45
C ARG A 179 17.87 26.30 6.21
N LEU A 180 18.90 25.70 5.65
CA LEU A 180 20.23 25.63 6.24
C LEU A 180 20.93 26.99 6.28
N LEU A 181 20.80 27.79 5.23
CA LEU A 181 21.35 29.16 5.15
C LEU A 181 20.48 30.20 5.85
N GLY A 182 19.18 29.91 6.12
CA GLY A 182 18.26 30.80 6.82
C GLY A 182 18.37 30.73 8.35
N THR A 183 18.99 29.68 8.89
CA THR A 183 19.21 29.50 10.34
C THR A 183 20.48 30.20 10.86
N GLY A 184 21.24 30.88 9.99
CA GLY A 184 22.39 31.69 10.37
C GLY A 184 22.62 32.75 9.29
N ALA A 185 22.50 34.02 9.65
CA ALA A 185 22.60 35.14 8.73
C ALA A 185 24.02 35.29 8.14
N VAL A 186 24.24 34.63 7.00
CA VAL A 186 25.36 35.02 6.09
C VAL A 186 24.70 35.65 4.85
N ARG A 187 24.64 36.97 4.78
CA ARG A 187 24.28 37.70 3.57
C ARG A 187 25.35 37.44 2.49
N PRO A 188 25.00 37.10 1.24
CA PRO A 188 25.98 37.03 0.17
C PRO A 188 26.47 38.42 -0.14
N THR A 189 27.79 38.60 -0.20
CA THR A 189 28.39 39.80 -0.80
C THR A 189 27.97 39.85 -2.26
N ARG A 190 27.21 40.88 -2.63
CA ARG A 190 26.82 41.13 -4.01
C ARG A 190 28.08 41.31 -4.86
N ARG A 191 28.28 40.42 -5.83
CA ARG A 191 29.28 40.66 -6.91
C ARG A 191 28.92 41.99 -7.61
N PRO A 192 29.88 42.90 -7.82
CA PRO A 192 29.60 44.10 -8.58
C PRO A 192 29.19 43.70 -10.00
N THR A 193 28.05 44.22 -10.43
CA THR A 193 27.57 44.05 -11.80
C THR A 193 28.57 44.75 -12.72
N ARG A 194 29.26 43.97 -13.58
CA ARG A 194 30.03 44.50 -14.69
C ARG A 194 29.12 45.42 -15.53
N ARG A 195 29.28 46.72 -15.39
CA ARG A 195 28.72 47.67 -16.33
C ARG A 195 29.17 47.28 -17.74
N ARG A 196 28.24 46.99 -18.62
CA ARG A 196 28.52 46.95 -20.06
C ARG A 196 29.00 48.34 -20.44
N ALA A 197 30.24 48.45 -20.89
CA ALA A 197 30.74 49.60 -21.57
C ALA A 197 29.91 49.78 -22.85
N ALA A 198 29.25 50.91 -22.96
CA ALA A 198 28.70 51.39 -24.22
C ALA A 198 29.88 51.76 -25.10
N THR A 199 29.95 51.15 -26.26
CA THR A 199 30.87 51.55 -27.35
C THR A 199 30.15 52.59 -28.21
N PRO A 200 30.90 53.60 -28.69
CA PRO A 200 30.36 54.72 -29.45
C PRO A 200 29.84 54.34 -30.83
#